data_ef9633e3191b2f642651f5c30a7cbbc4
#
_entry.id   ef9633e3191b2f642651f5c30a7cbbc4
#
_cell.length_a   1.000
_cell.length_b   1.000
_cell.length_c   1.000
_cell.angle_alpha   90.00
_cell.angle_beta   90.00
_cell.angle_gamma   90.00
#
_symmetry.space_group_name_H-M   'P 1'
#
loop_
_entity.id
_entity.type
_entity.pdbx_description
1 polymer ?
#
loop_
_entity_poly.entity_id
_entity_poly.type
_entity_poly.pdbx_seq_one_letter_code
_entity_poly.pdbx_strand_id
1 'polypeptide(L)'
;MLHCKCRERFAPAEDIFTLHTEKRAHAAHGGTGMRPSFADFKHPPLVDMIIVETPTQFITNVHNAIYDGADAFGFQMERLKPEFRTEEMLTKMFSHLGDRPLYITNYRGAYNHEMTEEARLDELKLALRCGASLLDITGDTFDPTPGELTKNPTAIDKQKKFIEEVHEMGGQVLMSSHIYKFLPEEEVLAVALEQQSRGADVVKFVTWSDSEEELMQNLAAIRTLKRELKVPFLFLSGGRYCRMHRAIGPYLGVCCWLCVERYDTFSSREQPLLRAMHTVVENLDLTAPRPTDF
;
A
#
# COMPACT_ATOMS: atom_id res chain seq x y z
N MET A 1 -51.23 27.65 22.42
CA MET A 1 -51.49 27.64 20.99
C MET A 1 -50.28 28.23 20.28
N LEU A 2 -49.50 27.41 19.67
CA LEU A 2 -48.57 27.80 18.59
C LEU A 2 -48.23 26.53 17.81
N HIS A 3 -48.93 26.38 16.67
CA HIS A 3 -48.66 25.36 15.66
C HIS A 3 -47.39 25.74 14.90
N CYS A 4 -46.41 24.87 14.82
CA CYS A 4 -45.43 24.95 13.78
C CYS A 4 -45.49 23.70 12.95
N LYS A 5 -45.99 23.83 11.71
CA LYS A 5 -45.96 22.82 10.66
C LYS A 5 -44.63 22.89 9.98
N CYS A 6 -43.87 21.78 10.00
CA CYS A 6 -42.91 21.46 8.96
C CYS A 6 -43.02 20.00 8.64
N ARG A 7 -43.80 19.70 7.60
CA ARG A 7 -43.76 18.46 6.88
C ARG A 7 -42.85 18.65 5.68
N GLU A 8 -41.65 18.20 5.76
CA GLU A 8 -40.85 17.92 4.56
C GLU A 8 -40.79 16.43 4.33
N ARG A 9 -41.04 16.05 3.07
CA ARG A 9 -41.26 14.69 2.59
C ARG A 9 -39.92 13.96 2.57
N PHE A 10 -39.84 12.88 3.31
CA PHE A 10 -38.82 11.87 3.08
C PHE A 10 -39.21 11.04 1.86
N ALA A 11 -38.30 10.96 0.88
CA ALA A 11 -38.37 9.97 -0.18
C ALA A 11 -38.16 8.57 0.40
N PRO A 12 -38.77 7.51 -0.16
CA PRO A 12 -38.63 6.16 0.37
C PRO A 12 -37.17 5.69 0.21
N ALA A 13 -36.66 5.02 1.24
CA ALA A 13 -35.39 4.34 1.24
C ALA A 13 -35.46 3.16 0.26
N GLU A 14 -35.02 3.38 -0.96
CA GLU A 14 -34.74 2.29 -1.90
C GLU A 14 -33.33 1.74 -1.63
N ASP A 15 -33.34 0.50 -1.20
CA ASP A 15 -32.26 -0.51 -1.24
C ASP A 15 -30.79 -0.07 -1.09
N ILE A 16 -30.40 0.27 0.13
CA ILE A 16 -28.99 0.43 0.50
C ILE A 16 -28.24 -0.91 0.46
N PHE A 17 -28.93 -2.04 0.60
CA PHE A 17 -28.32 -3.39 0.56
C PHE A 17 -27.86 -3.82 -0.84
N THR A 18 -28.50 -3.35 -1.89
CA THR A 18 -28.13 -3.67 -3.28
C THR A 18 -26.89 -2.88 -3.76
N LEU A 19 -26.60 -1.73 -3.16
CA LEU A 19 -25.46 -0.89 -3.52
C LEU A 19 -24.09 -1.42 -3.05
N HIS A 20 -24.04 -2.27 -2.04
CA HIS A 20 -22.78 -2.82 -1.54
C HIS A 20 -22.31 -4.07 -2.30
N THR A 21 -23.22 -4.82 -2.93
CA THR A 21 -22.86 -6.00 -3.73
C THR A 21 -22.57 -5.68 -5.18
N GLU A 22 -23.15 -4.63 -5.75
CA GLU A 22 -22.93 -4.26 -7.17
C GLU A 22 -21.66 -3.42 -7.41
N LYS A 23 -21.10 -2.74 -6.41
CA LYS A 23 -19.88 -1.94 -6.56
C LYS A 23 -18.58 -2.74 -6.48
N ARG A 24 -18.61 -4.03 -6.20
CA ARG A 24 -17.45 -4.94 -6.28
C ARG A 24 -17.35 -5.70 -7.60
N ALA A 25 -18.27 -5.51 -8.54
CA ALA A 25 -18.13 -6.03 -9.89
C ALA A 25 -17.09 -5.15 -10.65
N HIS A 26 -15.82 -5.52 -10.58
CA HIS A 26 -14.82 -5.04 -11.50
C HIS A 26 -15.24 -5.49 -12.90
N ALA A 27 -15.51 -4.55 -13.79
CA ALA A 27 -15.80 -4.84 -15.18
C ALA A 27 -14.60 -5.60 -15.78
N ALA A 28 -14.82 -6.83 -16.19
CA ALA A 28 -13.87 -7.61 -16.95
C ALA A 28 -13.58 -6.88 -18.26
N HIS A 29 -12.46 -6.17 -18.33
CA HIS A 29 -11.93 -5.64 -19.59
C HIS A 29 -10.80 -6.56 -20.01
N GLY A 30 -11.08 -7.41 -20.97
CA GLY A 30 -10.08 -8.10 -21.76
C GLY A 30 -9.33 -7.07 -22.61
N GLY A 31 -8.19 -6.61 -22.15
CA GLY A 31 -7.31 -5.70 -22.86
C GLY A 31 -5.92 -5.72 -22.24
N THR A 32 -4.89 -5.66 -23.07
CA THR A 32 -3.48 -5.45 -22.72
C THR A 32 -3.26 -4.04 -22.16
N GLY A 33 -3.95 -3.70 -21.08
CA GLY A 33 -3.89 -2.42 -20.39
C GLY A 33 -3.21 -2.58 -19.03
N MET A 34 -2.49 -1.55 -18.62
CA MET A 34 -1.90 -1.41 -17.29
C MET A 34 -2.98 -1.57 -16.20
N ARG A 35 -2.63 -2.24 -15.10
CA ARG A 35 -3.56 -2.43 -13.98
C ARG A 35 -3.99 -1.10 -13.39
N PRO A 36 -5.19 -1.03 -12.76
CA PRO A 36 -5.63 0.17 -12.06
C PRO A 36 -4.58 0.65 -11.04
N SER A 37 -4.44 1.95 -10.93
CA SER A 37 -3.56 2.58 -9.96
C SER A 37 -4.08 2.42 -8.54
N PHE A 38 -3.17 2.41 -7.55
CA PHE A 38 -3.54 2.53 -6.14
C PHE A 38 -4.21 3.87 -5.80
N ALA A 39 -4.06 4.89 -6.65
CA ALA A 39 -4.75 6.17 -6.51
C ALA A 39 -6.23 6.14 -6.95
N ASP A 40 -6.66 5.11 -7.67
CA ASP A 40 -8.02 5.00 -8.21
C ASP A 40 -9.05 4.52 -7.19
N PHE A 41 -8.61 4.04 -6.03
CA PHE A 41 -9.49 3.61 -4.96
C PHE A 41 -10.17 4.80 -4.29
N LYS A 42 -11.49 4.76 -4.18
CA LYS A 42 -12.29 5.76 -3.44
C LYS A 42 -12.15 5.61 -1.92
N HIS A 43 -11.78 4.44 -1.45
CA HIS A 43 -11.53 4.07 -0.07
C HIS A 43 -10.21 3.34 0.02
N PRO A 44 -9.51 3.38 1.16
CA PRO A 44 -8.29 2.62 1.31
C PRO A 44 -8.53 1.13 0.99
N PRO A 45 -7.77 0.52 0.07
CA PRO A 45 -7.89 -0.90 -0.24
C PRO A 45 -7.27 -1.80 0.82
N LEU A 46 -7.77 -3.04 0.91
CA LEU A 46 -7.12 -4.14 1.59
C LEU A 46 -6.06 -4.73 0.66
N VAL A 47 -4.80 -4.51 0.97
CA VAL A 47 -3.65 -4.97 0.18
C VAL A 47 -3.04 -6.18 0.85
N ASP A 48 -3.03 -7.34 0.17
CA ASP A 48 -2.30 -8.52 0.65
C ASP A 48 -0.84 -8.47 0.21
N MET A 49 0.10 -8.48 1.18
CA MET A 49 1.54 -8.52 0.91
C MET A 49 2.03 -9.95 0.79
N ILE A 50 2.29 -10.38 -0.43
CA ILE A 50 2.78 -11.71 -0.76
C ILE A 50 4.29 -11.78 -0.54
N ILE A 51 4.73 -12.76 0.26
CA ILE A 51 6.14 -13.00 0.60
C ILE A 51 6.40 -14.49 0.42
N VAL A 52 6.90 -14.89 -0.75
CA VAL A 52 7.03 -16.29 -1.15
C VAL A 52 8.28 -16.54 -1.99
N GLU A 53 8.72 -17.80 -2.06
CA GLU A 53 9.92 -18.20 -2.80
C GLU A 53 9.63 -18.83 -4.18
N THR A 54 8.38 -19.26 -4.42
CA THR A 54 8.04 -19.98 -5.65
C THR A 54 6.74 -19.52 -6.29
N PRO A 55 6.58 -19.69 -7.62
CA PRO A 55 5.34 -19.37 -8.34
C PRO A 55 4.10 -20.08 -7.79
N THR A 56 4.21 -21.34 -7.39
CA THR A 56 3.09 -22.10 -6.84
C THR A 56 2.59 -21.48 -5.53
N GLN A 57 3.51 -21.08 -4.65
CA GLN A 57 3.15 -20.38 -3.42
C GLN A 57 2.47 -19.05 -3.70
N PHE A 58 2.98 -18.27 -4.68
CA PHE A 58 2.39 -17.01 -5.10
C PHE A 58 0.93 -17.20 -5.55
N ILE A 59 0.71 -18.12 -6.50
CA ILE A 59 -0.62 -18.40 -7.06
C ILE A 59 -1.60 -18.86 -5.96
N THR A 60 -1.15 -19.74 -5.07
CA THR A 60 -1.97 -20.22 -3.95
C THR A 60 -2.35 -19.09 -3.01
N ASN A 61 -1.38 -18.24 -2.64
CA ASN A 61 -1.62 -17.09 -1.77
C ASN A 61 -2.61 -16.11 -2.43
N VAL A 62 -2.42 -15.79 -3.72
CA VAL A 62 -3.35 -14.91 -4.48
C VAL A 62 -4.79 -15.42 -4.40
N HIS A 63 -5.01 -16.71 -4.67
CA HIS A 63 -6.37 -17.27 -4.67
C HIS A 63 -6.99 -17.21 -3.26
N ASN A 64 -6.22 -17.54 -2.22
CA ASN A 64 -6.70 -17.44 -0.84
C ASN A 64 -7.01 -15.99 -0.45
N ALA A 65 -6.13 -15.06 -0.80
CA ALA A 65 -6.32 -13.64 -0.47
C ALA A 65 -7.52 -13.03 -1.22
N ILE A 66 -7.76 -13.42 -2.48
CA ILE A 66 -8.97 -13.03 -3.20
C ILE A 66 -10.23 -13.52 -2.46
N TYR A 67 -10.23 -14.76 -1.99
CA TYR A 67 -11.33 -15.31 -1.21
C TYR A 67 -11.52 -14.56 0.11
N ASP A 68 -10.43 -14.17 0.77
CA ASP A 68 -10.43 -13.41 2.03
C ASP A 68 -10.69 -11.89 1.84
N GLY A 69 -10.92 -11.42 0.61
CA GLY A 69 -11.36 -10.07 0.31
C GLY A 69 -10.26 -9.06 -0.05
N ALA A 70 -9.12 -9.51 -0.60
CA ALA A 70 -8.09 -8.60 -1.10
C ALA A 70 -8.59 -7.74 -2.27
N ASP A 71 -8.40 -6.42 -2.17
CA ASP A 71 -8.69 -5.45 -3.23
C ASP A 71 -7.48 -5.23 -4.14
N ALA A 72 -6.28 -5.41 -3.62
CA ALA A 72 -5.00 -5.21 -4.30
C ALA A 72 -3.92 -6.11 -3.71
N PHE A 73 -2.76 -6.15 -4.34
CA PHE A 73 -1.65 -6.98 -3.92
C PHE A 73 -0.34 -6.18 -3.81
N GLY A 74 0.49 -6.56 -2.84
CA GLY A 74 1.90 -6.26 -2.78
C GLY A 74 2.70 -7.54 -2.95
N PHE A 75 3.88 -7.47 -3.56
CA PHE A 75 4.75 -8.62 -3.72
C PHE A 75 6.20 -8.27 -3.44
N GLN A 76 6.82 -8.99 -2.49
CA GLN A 76 8.24 -8.90 -2.20
C GLN A 76 9.04 -9.77 -3.18
N MET A 77 9.40 -9.20 -4.35
CA MET A 77 10.05 -9.95 -5.41
C MET A 77 11.46 -10.40 -5.01
N GLU A 78 12.14 -9.69 -4.10
CA GLU A 78 13.42 -10.09 -3.52
C GLU A 78 13.38 -11.45 -2.81
N ARG A 79 12.19 -11.95 -2.47
CA ARG A 79 11.98 -13.26 -1.86
C ARG A 79 11.73 -14.37 -2.87
N LEU A 80 11.31 -14.04 -4.09
CA LEU A 80 11.17 -15.02 -5.14
C LEU A 80 12.57 -15.51 -5.56
N LYS A 81 12.75 -16.83 -5.71
CA LYS A 81 14.02 -17.37 -6.19
C LYS A 81 14.36 -16.83 -7.58
N PRO A 82 15.65 -16.49 -7.84
CA PRO A 82 16.07 -15.80 -9.07
C PRO A 82 15.67 -16.53 -10.37
N GLU A 83 15.70 -17.86 -10.37
CA GLU A 83 15.33 -18.68 -11.53
C GLU A 83 13.87 -18.47 -12.00
N PHE A 84 13.02 -17.92 -11.17
CA PHE A 84 11.61 -17.62 -11.48
C PHE A 84 11.34 -16.16 -11.86
N ARG A 85 12.36 -15.29 -11.82
CA ARG A 85 12.21 -13.86 -12.14
C ARG A 85 12.37 -13.60 -13.63
N THR A 86 11.68 -14.38 -14.46
CA THR A 86 11.65 -14.25 -15.91
C THR A 86 10.34 -13.60 -16.37
N GLU A 87 10.35 -12.95 -17.54
CA GLU A 87 9.16 -12.30 -18.11
C GLU A 87 7.99 -13.28 -18.24
N GLU A 88 8.27 -14.49 -18.76
CA GLU A 88 7.26 -15.55 -18.90
C GLU A 88 6.63 -15.92 -17.56
N MET A 89 7.48 -16.17 -16.55
CA MET A 89 7.00 -16.62 -15.24
C MET A 89 6.26 -15.52 -14.50
N LEU A 90 6.80 -14.29 -14.48
CA LEU A 90 6.14 -13.14 -13.82
C LEU A 90 4.80 -12.82 -14.50
N THR A 91 4.72 -12.83 -15.84
CA THR A 91 3.46 -12.63 -16.57
C THR A 91 2.44 -13.70 -16.20
N LYS A 92 2.86 -14.97 -16.13
CA LYS A 92 2.01 -16.07 -15.71
C LYS A 92 1.53 -15.90 -14.27
N MET A 93 2.42 -15.57 -13.35
CA MET A 93 2.06 -15.33 -11.93
C MET A 93 1.06 -14.18 -11.81
N PHE A 94 1.34 -13.05 -12.45
CA PHE A 94 0.52 -11.85 -12.34
C PHE A 94 -0.85 -11.98 -13.02
N SER A 95 -1.01 -12.87 -14.01
CA SER A 95 -2.31 -13.13 -14.62
C SER A 95 -3.36 -13.66 -13.64
N HIS A 96 -2.95 -14.26 -12.51
CA HIS A 96 -3.86 -14.76 -11.48
C HIS A 96 -4.47 -13.65 -10.59
N LEU A 97 -3.95 -12.42 -10.66
CA LEU A 97 -4.47 -11.29 -9.88
C LEU A 97 -5.81 -10.73 -10.42
N GLY A 98 -6.17 -11.11 -11.65
CA GLY A 98 -7.28 -10.46 -12.37
C GLY A 98 -6.97 -8.97 -12.64
N ASP A 99 -7.93 -8.10 -12.43
CA ASP A 99 -7.78 -6.65 -12.65
C ASP A 99 -7.28 -5.89 -11.41
N ARG A 100 -6.78 -6.60 -10.38
CA ARG A 100 -6.32 -5.98 -9.14
C ARG A 100 -4.94 -5.37 -9.32
N PRO A 101 -4.70 -4.14 -8.81
CA PRO A 101 -3.39 -3.51 -8.89
C PRO A 101 -2.33 -4.29 -8.10
N LEU A 102 -1.10 -4.23 -8.58
CA LEU A 102 0.04 -4.91 -8.01
C LEU A 102 1.17 -3.91 -7.69
N TYR A 103 1.55 -3.88 -6.43
CA TYR A 103 2.68 -3.16 -5.87
C TYR A 103 3.87 -4.11 -5.72
N ILE A 104 5.07 -3.72 -6.18
CA ILE A 104 6.27 -4.56 -6.16
C ILE A 104 7.37 -3.92 -5.32
N THR A 105 7.96 -4.70 -4.41
CA THR A 105 9.27 -4.39 -3.82
C THR A 105 10.35 -5.25 -4.45
N ASN A 106 11.59 -4.75 -4.48
CA ASN A 106 12.79 -5.51 -4.82
C ASN A 106 13.97 -5.01 -3.99
N TYR A 107 13.86 -5.17 -2.66
CA TYR A 107 14.79 -4.59 -1.70
C TYR A 107 16.17 -5.28 -1.71
N ARG A 108 17.15 -4.64 -1.08
CA ARG A 108 18.44 -5.24 -0.74
C ARG A 108 18.24 -6.32 0.30
N GLY A 109 18.72 -7.50 0.09
CA GLY A 109 18.55 -8.62 1.03
C GLY A 109 17.86 -9.82 0.40
N ALA A 110 17.50 -10.83 1.18
CA ALA A 110 17.01 -12.11 0.69
C ALA A 110 17.90 -12.67 -0.44
N TYR A 111 17.37 -12.86 -1.64
CA TYR A 111 18.16 -13.32 -2.79
C TYR A 111 18.92 -12.20 -3.52
N ASN A 112 18.83 -10.95 -3.06
CA ASN A 112 19.43 -9.78 -3.72
C ASN A 112 20.76 -9.33 -3.09
N HIS A 113 21.35 -10.09 -2.17
CA HIS A 113 22.53 -9.67 -1.41
C HIS A 113 23.72 -9.22 -2.29
N GLU A 114 23.87 -9.81 -3.46
CA GLU A 114 24.98 -9.56 -4.38
C GLU A 114 24.54 -8.74 -5.62
N MET A 115 23.27 -8.36 -5.71
CA MET A 115 22.75 -7.58 -6.83
C MET A 115 23.19 -6.11 -6.76
N THR A 116 23.55 -5.55 -7.91
CA THR A 116 23.73 -4.10 -8.03
C THR A 116 22.39 -3.36 -7.97
N GLU A 117 22.44 -2.06 -7.67
CA GLU A 117 21.23 -1.21 -7.69
C GLU A 117 20.57 -1.24 -9.07
N GLU A 118 21.37 -1.11 -10.13
CA GLU A 118 20.89 -1.13 -11.51
C GLU A 118 20.16 -2.43 -11.84
N ALA A 119 20.73 -3.59 -11.47
CA ALA A 119 20.10 -4.88 -11.71
C ALA A 119 18.76 -5.03 -10.96
N ARG A 120 18.68 -4.54 -9.70
CA ARG A 120 17.41 -4.54 -8.94
C ARG A 120 16.35 -3.65 -9.60
N LEU A 121 16.75 -2.48 -10.10
CA LEU A 121 15.84 -1.54 -10.77
C LEU A 121 15.39 -2.08 -12.14
N ASP A 122 16.26 -2.80 -12.86
CA ASP A 122 15.89 -3.47 -14.11
C ASP A 122 14.87 -4.60 -13.89
N GLU A 123 14.99 -5.35 -12.79
CA GLU A 123 13.97 -6.32 -12.38
C GLU A 123 12.63 -5.65 -12.04
N LEU A 124 12.64 -4.47 -11.40
CA LEU A 124 11.40 -3.70 -11.15
C LEU A 124 10.75 -3.26 -12.48
N LYS A 125 11.54 -2.76 -13.44
CA LYS A 125 11.04 -2.42 -14.78
C LYS A 125 10.52 -3.67 -15.52
N LEU A 126 11.14 -4.84 -15.32
CA LEU A 126 10.61 -6.10 -15.85
C LEU A 126 9.24 -6.42 -15.23
N ALA A 127 9.10 -6.32 -13.91
CA ALA A 127 7.82 -6.54 -13.24
C ALA A 127 6.72 -5.59 -13.76
N LEU A 128 7.07 -4.33 -14.04
CA LEU A 128 6.15 -3.37 -14.65
C LEU A 128 5.67 -3.84 -16.03
N ARG A 129 6.59 -4.28 -16.91
CA ARG A 129 6.22 -4.87 -18.21
C ARG A 129 5.31 -6.09 -18.07
N CYS A 130 5.50 -6.90 -17.03
CA CYS A 130 4.67 -8.07 -16.73
C CYS A 130 3.30 -7.73 -16.10
N GLY A 131 3.02 -6.44 -15.84
CA GLY A 131 1.72 -5.98 -15.38
C GLY A 131 1.67 -5.49 -13.92
N ALA A 132 2.79 -5.22 -13.27
CA ALA A 132 2.79 -4.42 -12.04
C ALA A 132 2.34 -2.98 -12.34
N SER A 133 1.85 -2.26 -11.33
CA SER A 133 1.40 -0.87 -11.48
C SER A 133 2.19 0.11 -10.60
N LEU A 134 2.74 -0.33 -9.49
CA LEU A 134 3.44 0.51 -8.53
C LEU A 134 4.77 -0.16 -8.12
N LEU A 135 5.88 0.53 -8.31
CA LEU A 135 7.22 0.04 -7.99
C LEU A 135 7.77 0.75 -6.75
N ASP A 136 8.31 -0.01 -5.80
CA ASP A 136 8.91 0.55 -4.58
C ASP A 136 10.43 0.69 -4.73
N ILE A 137 10.91 1.91 -4.56
CA ILE A 137 12.34 2.19 -4.39
C ILE A 137 12.59 2.81 -3.02
N THR A 138 13.67 2.42 -2.36
CA THR A 138 14.08 3.08 -1.11
C THR A 138 14.63 4.47 -1.38
N GLY A 139 14.37 5.42 -0.48
CA GLY A 139 14.84 6.81 -0.61
C GLY A 139 16.36 6.96 -0.55
N ASP A 140 17.09 5.88 -0.32
CA ASP A 140 18.54 5.78 -0.36
C ASP A 140 19.07 4.91 -1.53
N THR A 141 18.23 4.61 -2.50
CA THR A 141 18.66 3.93 -3.74
C THR A 141 19.84 4.70 -4.36
N PHE A 142 20.92 4.00 -4.72
CA PHE A 142 22.23 4.47 -5.16
C PHE A 142 23.18 5.07 -4.08
N ASP A 143 22.71 5.18 -2.81
CA ASP A 143 23.57 5.69 -1.72
C ASP A 143 22.98 5.24 -0.38
N PRO A 144 23.22 3.97 0.04
CA PRO A 144 22.64 3.39 1.24
C PRO A 144 22.93 4.18 2.52
N THR A 145 21.89 4.53 3.25
CA THR A 145 21.95 5.34 4.48
C THR A 145 21.09 4.76 5.62
N PRO A 146 21.43 5.03 6.87
CA PRO A 146 20.53 4.72 7.98
C PRO A 146 19.18 5.43 7.82
N GLY A 147 18.09 4.69 7.91
CA GLY A 147 16.73 5.22 7.72
C GLY A 147 16.30 5.38 6.26
N GLU A 148 17.13 4.89 5.33
CA GLU A 148 16.82 4.78 3.90
C GLU A 148 16.33 6.10 3.24
N LEU A 149 17.01 7.21 3.54
CA LEU A 149 16.77 8.50 2.89
C LEU A 149 18.08 9.27 2.73
N THR A 150 18.70 9.13 1.57
CA THR A 150 19.96 9.82 1.27
C THR A 150 19.76 11.32 1.04
N LYS A 151 20.80 12.09 1.34
CA LYS A 151 20.92 13.53 0.98
C LYS A 151 21.95 13.78 -0.13
N ASN A 152 22.51 12.72 -0.70
CA ASN A 152 23.48 12.82 -1.80
C ASN A 152 22.79 13.28 -3.09
N PRO A 153 23.11 14.47 -3.62
CA PRO A 153 22.43 15.02 -4.78
C PRO A 153 22.56 14.14 -6.03
N THR A 154 23.71 13.48 -6.22
CA THR A 154 23.92 12.58 -7.36
C THR A 154 23.00 11.35 -7.29
N ALA A 155 22.81 10.78 -6.11
CA ALA A 155 21.88 9.66 -5.92
C ALA A 155 20.43 10.11 -6.11
N ILE A 156 20.06 11.29 -5.61
CA ILE A 156 18.74 11.88 -5.78
C ILE A 156 18.43 12.11 -7.26
N ASP A 157 19.38 12.65 -8.05
CA ASP A 157 19.20 12.87 -9.48
C ASP A 157 18.99 11.54 -10.23
N LYS A 158 19.74 10.49 -9.86
CA LYS A 158 19.53 9.15 -10.43
C LYS A 158 18.15 8.58 -10.07
N GLN A 159 17.67 8.79 -8.83
CA GLN A 159 16.32 8.37 -8.41
C GLN A 159 15.23 9.09 -9.22
N LYS A 160 15.35 10.41 -9.38
CA LYS A 160 14.40 11.19 -10.21
C LYS A 160 14.35 10.68 -11.65
N LYS A 161 15.53 10.42 -12.24
CA LYS A 161 15.59 9.85 -13.59
C LYS A 161 14.92 8.48 -13.68
N PHE A 162 15.13 7.61 -12.70
CA PHE A 162 14.42 6.32 -12.65
C PHE A 162 12.90 6.49 -12.54
N ILE A 163 12.42 7.44 -11.74
CA ILE A 163 10.99 7.76 -11.61
C ILE A 163 10.43 8.22 -12.96
N GLU A 164 11.15 9.11 -13.67
CA GLU A 164 10.77 9.56 -15.01
C GLU A 164 10.67 8.39 -16.01
N GLU A 165 11.66 7.48 -16.02
CA GLU A 165 11.64 6.27 -16.85
C GLU A 165 10.42 5.39 -16.56
N VAL A 166 10.06 5.20 -15.27
CA VAL A 166 8.87 4.42 -14.87
C VAL A 166 7.59 5.12 -15.34
N HIS A 167 7.50 6.44 -15.21
CA HIS A 167 6.35 7.22 -15.70
C HIS A 167 6.21 7.12 -17.22
N GLU A 168 7.31 7.18 -17.98
CA GLU A 168 7.30 6.98 -19.45
C GLU A 168 6.82 5.58 -19.84
N MET A 169 7.08 4.57 -19.01
CA MET A 169 6.54 3.23 -19.16
C MET A 169 5.08 3.10 -18.71
N GLY A 170 4.48 4.18 -18.19
CA GLY A 170 3.13 4.27 -17.68
C GLY A 170 2.94 3.66 -16.30
N GLY A 171 3.99 3.43 -15.52
CA GLY A 171 3.97 2.98 -14.13
C GLY A 171 3.93 4.10 -13.12
N GLN A 172 3.87 3.75 -11.86
CA GLN A 172 3.95 4.65 -10.71
C GLN A 172 5.07 4.22 -9.77
N VAL A 173 5.60 5.16 -9.00
CA VAL A 173 6.68 4.90 -8.03
C VAL A 173 6.22 5.24 -6.62
N LEU A 174 6.37 4.28 -5.73
CA LEU A 174 6.33 4.47 -4.29
C LEU A 174 7.79 4.61 -3.81
N MET A 175 8.09 5.68 -3.08
CA MET A 175 9.39 5.83 -2.43
C MET A 175 9.25 5.49 -0.95
N SER A 176 10.12 4.59 -0.46
CA SER A 176 10.06 4.08 0.91
C SER A 176 11.28 4.40 1.75
N SER A 177 11.07 4.48 3.08
CA SER A 177 12.11 4.57 4.10
C SER A 177 11.72 3.74 5.32
N HIS A 178 12.61 2.86 5.80
CA HIS A 178 12.39 2.05 6.98
C HIS A 178 13.26 2.58 8.13
N ILE A 179 12.60 3.28 9.05
CA ILE A 179 13.23 4.01 10.16
C ILE A 179 12.85 3.29 11.45
N TYR A 180 13.66 2.35 11.90
CA TYR A 180 13.38 1.47 13.05
C TYR A 180 13.47 2.18 14.40
N LYS A 181 12.92 3.40 14.50
CA LYS A 181 12.77 4.20 15.71
C LYS A 181 11.53 5.08 15.63
N PHE A 182 11.05 5.54 16.77
CA PHE A 182 10.03 6.60 16.84
C PHE A 182 10.58 7.91 16.24
N LEU A 183 9.72 8.64 15.52
CA LEU A 183 9.99 9.99 15.03
C LEU A 183 8.90 10.96 15.50
N PRO A 184 9.27 12.16 15.97
CA PRO A 184 8.32 13.26 16.17
C PRO A 184 7.61 13.65 14.85
N GLU A 185 6.46 14.29 14.97
CA GLU A 185 5.60 14.67 13.83
C GLU A 185 6.34 15.50 12.76
N GLU A 186 7.17 16.45 13.18
CA GLU A 186 7.95 17.28 12.25
C GLU A 186 9.00 16.49 11.46
N GLU A 187 9.61 15.47 12.07
CA GLU A 187 10.57 14.60 11.37
C GLU A 187 9.83 13.67 10.41
N VAL A 188 8.67 13.13 10.82
CA VAL A 188 7.79 12.32 9.96
C VAL A 188 7.38 13.12 8.72
N LEU A 189 6.92 14.36 8.91
CA LEU A 189 6.54 15.24 7.81
C LEU A 189 7.73 15.56 6.90
N ALA A 190 8.91 15.83 7.47
CA ALA A 190 10.11 16.14 6.68
C ALA A 190 10.52 14.96 5.77
N VAL A 191 10.46 13.72 6.26
CA VAL A 191 10.70 12.51 5.45
C VAL A 191 9.71 12.43 4.29
N ALA A 192 8.43 12.60 4.56
CA ALA A 192 7.38 12.49 3.56
C ALA A 192 7.48 13.57 2.47
N LEU A 193 7.73 14.82 2.86
CA LEU A 193 7.92 15.94 1.93
C LEU A 193 9.16 15.75 1.06
N GLU A 194 10.24 15.22 1.61
CA GLU A 194 11.46 14.92 0.84
C GLU A 194 11.18 13.85 -0.22
N GLN A 195 10.52 12.74 0.13
CA GLN A 195 10.11 11.71 -0.83
C GLN A 195 9.21 12.28 -1.93
N GLN A 196 8.20 13.06 -1.56
CA GLN A 196 7.31 13.75 -2.51
C GLN A 196 8.09 14.68 -3.45
N SER A 197 9.08 15.42 -2.95
CA SER A 197 9.87 16.37 -3.74
C SER A 197 10.73 15.70 -4.83
N ARG A 198 10.98 14.40 -4.68
CA ARG A 198 11.72 13.59 -5.66
C ARG A 198 10.85 13.06 -6.78
N GLY A 199 9.52 13.25 -6.72
CA GLY A 199 8.58 12.82 -7.76
C GLY A 199 7.87 11.51 -7.46
N ALA A 200 7.92 11.00 -6.23
CA ALA A 200 7.18 9.79 -5.84
C ALA A 200 5.66 10.02 -5.96
N ASP A 201 4.94 9.06 -6.54
CA ASP A 201 3.48 9.05 -6.63
C ASP A 201 2.83 8.64 -5.31
N VAL A 202 3.53 7.82 -4.53
CA VAL A 202 3.15 7.43 -3.17
C VAL A 202 4.37 7.54 -2.28
N VAL A 203 4.25 8.18 -1.13
CA VAL A 203 5.34 8.21 -0.13
C VAL A 203 5.09 7.15 0.93
N LYS A 204 6.16 6.43 1.33
CA LYS A 204 6.06 5.39 2.34
C LYS A 204 7.17 5.53 3.37
N PHE A 205 6.81 5.38 4.63
CA PHE A 205 7.80 5.27 5.69
C PHE A 205 7.26 4.41 6.83
N VAL A 206 8.19 3.71 7.47
CA VAL A 206 7.93 2.85 8.61
C VAL A 206 8.72 3.39 9.79
N THR A 207 8.04 3.86 10.82
CA THR A 207 8.63 4.29 12.09
C THR A 207 8.34 3.27 13.19
N TRP A 208 8.40 3.66 14.46
CA TRP A 208 8.25 2.75 15.58
C TRP A 208 7.30 3.33 16.62
N SER A 209 6.65 2.48 17.42
CA SER A 209 5.89 2.89 18.60
C SER A 209 5.84 1.76 19.62
N ASP A 210 6.50 1.99 20.76
CA ASP A 210 6.58 1.04 21.88
C ASP A 210 5.78 1.52 23.12
N SER A 211 5.27 2.75 23.09
CA SER A 211 4.42 3.33 24.13
C SER A 211 3.08 3.82 23.57
N GLU A 212 2.10 4.00 24.44
CA GLU A 212 0.80 4.58 24.08
C GLU A 212 0.96 6.02 23.59
N GLU A 213 1.88 6.77 24.21
CA GLU A 213 2.20 8.14 23.82
C GLU A 213 2.73 8.22 22.40
N GLU A 214 3.69 7.37 22.03
CA GLU A 214 4.21 7.30 20.67
C GLU A 214 3.15 6.87 19.66
N LEU A 215 2.26 5.93 20.02
CA LEU A 215 1.12 5.56 19.20
C LEU A 215 0.23 6.77 18.93
N MET A 216 -0.14 7.52 19.97
CA MET A 216 -1.02 8.68 19.83
C MET A 216 -0.36 9.79 19.01
N GLN A 217 0.94 10.01 19.14
CA GLN A 217 1.70 10.94 18.33
C GLN A 217 1.75 10.50 16.86
N ASN A 218 2.00 9.21 16.58
CA ASN A 218 1.96 8.67 15.21
C ASN A 218 0.56 8.81 14.59
N LEU A 219 -0.53 8.57 15.33
CA LEU A 219 -1.88 8.77 14.84
C LEU A 219 -2.20 10.27 14.58
N ALA A 220 -1.69 11.17 15.43
CA ALA A 220 -1.81 12.61 15.22
C ALA A 220 -1.06 13.07 13.96
N ALA A 221 0.15 12.55 13.73
CA ALA A 221 0.96 12.86 12.55
C ALA A 221 0.25 12.49 11.23
N ILE A 222 -0.62 11.46 11.20
CA ILE A 222 -1.42 11.12 10.02
C ILE A 222 -2.29 12.31 9.57
N ARG A 223 -2.85 13.07 10.49
CA ARG A 223 -3.67 14.25 10.16
C ARG A 223 -2.85 15.35 9.52
N THR A 224 -1.63 15.57 10.00
CA THR A 224 -0.71 16.55 9.42
C THR A 224 -0.25 16.11 8.03
N LEU A 225 0.13 14.86 7.85
CA LEU A 225 0.46 14.29 6.54
C LEU A 225 -0.68 14.47 5.54
N LYS A 226 -1.91 14.14 5.94
CA LYS A 226 -3.10 14.31 5.08
C LYS A 226 -3.35 15.76 4.64
N ARG A 227 -2.96 16.73 5.46
CA ARG A 227 -3.10 18.16 5.15
C ARG A 227 -1.99 18.70 4.27
N GLU A 228 -0.76 18.24 4.50
CA GLU A 228 0.45 18.84 3.90
C GLU A 228 0.90 18.14 2.61
N LEU A 229 0.62 16.84 2.45
CA LEU A 229 1.02 16.09 1.26
C LEU A 229 0.03 16.27 0.11
N LYS A 230 0.57 16.25 -1.10
CA LYS A 230 -0.19 16.30 -2.37
C LYS A 230 -0.34 14.92 -3.01
N VAL A 231 0.36 13.92 -2.49
CA VAL A 231 0.33 12.54 -2.95
C VAL A 231 -0.16 11.62 -1.83
N PRO A 232 -0.73 10.46 -2.14
CA PRO A 232 -1.05 9.43 -1.14
C PRO A 232 0.18 9.03 -0.31
N PHE A 233 -0.06 8.60 0.92
CA PHE A 233 1.01 8.16 1.80
C PHE A 233 0.67 6.85 2.51
N LEU A 234 1.69 6.01 2.70
CA LEU A 234 1.66 4.78 3.45
C LEU A 234 2.53 4.93 4.71
N PHE A 235 1.96 5.46 5.77
CA PHE A 235 2.61 5.57 7.07
C PHE A 235 2.35 4.32 7.90
N LEU A 236 3.39 3.57 8.19
CA LEU A 236 3.34 2.33 8.97
C LEU A 236 4.16 2.48 10.25
N SER A 237 3.74 1.78 11.29
CA SER A 237 4.51 1.64 12.54
C SER A 237 4.95 0.19 12.73
N GLY A 238 6.17 0.01 13.24
CA GLY A 238 6.64 -1.19 13.92
C GLY A 238 6.47 -1.06 15.44
N GLY A 239 6.99 -2.03 16.20
CA GLY A 239 6.97 -2.03 17.64
C GLY A 239 5.67 -2.56 18.28
N ARG A 240 5.53 -2.35 19.58
CA ARG A 240 4.46 -2.94 20.39
C ARG A 240 3.05 -2.57 19.95
N TYR A 241 2.86 -1.33 19.49
CA TYR A 241 1.55 -0.80 19.11
C TYR A 241 1.30 -0.82 17.60
N CYS A 242 2.17 -1.46 16.82
CA CYS A 242 2.12 -1.47 15.35
C CYS A 242 0.77 -1.90 14.79
N ARG A 243 0.13 -2.93 15.35
CA ARG A 243 -1.14 -3.44 14.84
C ARG A 243 -2.29 -2.45 15.03
N MET A 244 -2.32 -1.74 16.15
CA MET A 244 -3.34 -0.71 16.39
C MET A 244 -3.15 0.46 15.42
N HIS A 245 -1.92 0.94 15.24
CA HIS A 245 -1.61 1.98 14.25
C HIS A 245 -2.03 1.56 12.84
N ARG A 246 -1.65 0.34 12.40
CA ARG A 246 -1.96 -0.18 11.06
C ARG A 246 -3.46 -0.44 10.84
N ALA A 247 -4.20 -0.80 11.88
CA ALA A 247 -5.65 -0.99 11.79
C ALA A 247 -6.42 0.33 11.68
N ILE A 248 -6.01 1.37 12.43
CA ILE A 248 -6.72 2.66 12.51
C ILE A 248 -6.24 3.64 11.44
N GLY A 249 -4.95 3.60 11.07
CA GLY A 249 -4.32 4.57 10.18
C GLY A 249 -5.10 4.87 8.88
N PRO A 250 -5.60 3.86 8.14
CA PRO A 250 -6.34 4.11 6.91
C PRO A 250 -7.66 4.86 7.11
N TYR A 251 -8.33 4.71 8.24
CA TYR A 251 -9.50 5.54 8.58
C TYR A 251 -9.14 7.02 8.78
N LEU A 252 -7.89 7.32 9.12
CA LEU A 252 -7.40 8.67 9.35
C LEU A 252 -6.76 9.31 8.11
N GLY A 253 -6.37 8.50 7.10
CA GLY A 253 -5.82 9.02 5.86
C GLY A 253 -4.66 8.24 5.23
N VAL A 254 -4.15 7.19 5.88
CA VAL A 254 -3.18 6.27 5.25
C VAL A 254 -3.83 5.58 4.05
N CYS A 255 -3.11 5.45 2.93
CA CYS A 255 -3.69 5.10 1.64
C CYS A 255 -4.19 3.65 1.52
N CYS A 256 -3.77 2.71 2.38
CA CYS A 256 -4.24 1.32 2.34
C CYS A 256 -4.02 0.58 3.67
N TRP A 257 -4.72 -0.54 3.85
CA TRP A 257 -4.37 -1.56 4.85
C TRP A 257 -3.40 -2.56 4.23
N LEU A 258 -2.15 -2.52 4.66
CA LEU A 258 -1.16 -3.52 4.25
C LEU A 258 -1.25 -4.73 5.17
N CYS A 259 -1.80 -5.81 4.64
CA CYS A 259 -2.14 -7.05 5.35
C CYS A 259 -1.26 -8.21 4.89
N VAL A 260 -1.42 -9.37 5.53
CA VAL A 260 -0.93 -10.67 5.07
C VAL A 260 -2.08 -11.69 5.11
N GLU A 261 -2.12 -12.59 4.14
CA GLU A 261 -3.12 -13.67 4.08
C GLU A 261 -3.02 -14.56 5.33
N ARG A 262 -1.80 -14.91 5.73
CA ARG A 262 -1.51 -15.72 6.93
C ARG A 262 -0.17 -15.39 7.54
N TYR A 263 0.04 -15.82 8.79
CA TYR A 263 1.36 -15.79 9.42
C TYR A 263 2.11 -17.08 9.11
N ASP A 264 3.25 -16.96 8.47
CA ASP A 264 4.18 -18.03 8.18
C ASP A 264 5.63 -17.64 8.54
N THR A 265 6.61 -18.32 7.98
CA THR A 265 8.04 -18.09 8.25
C THR A 265 8.52 -16.72 7.76
N PHE A 266 7.92 -16.18 6.70
CA PHE A 266 8.37 -14.95 6.04
C PHE A 266 7.51 -13.74 6.37
N SER A 267 6.25 -13.94 6.74
CA SER A 267 5.31 -12.83 6.98
C SER A 267 5.66 -12.04 8.25
N SER A 268 5.62 -10.72 8.15
CA SER A 268 5.74 -9.85 9.32
C SER A 268 4.49 -9.95 10.20
N ARG A 269 4.71 -10.26 11.49
CA ARG A 269 3.62 -10.28 12.48
C ARG A 269 3.11 -8.88 12.87
N GLU A 270 3.74 -7.85 12.39
CA GLU A 270 3.28 -6.47 12.52
C GLU A 270 2.10 -6.17 11.59
N GLN A 271 2.03 -6.87 10.47
CA GLN A 271 0.92 -6.74 9.53
C GLN A 271 -0.32 -7.48 10.07
N PRO A 272 -1.51 -6.89 9.98
CA PRO A 272 -2.74 -7.58 10.35
C PRO A 272 -3.05 -8.70 9.34
N LEU A 273 -3.81 -9.70 9.80
CA LEU A 273 -4.36 -10.72 8.91
C LEU A 273 -5.44 -10.10 8.00
N LEU A 274 -5.36 -10.37 6.71
CA LEU A 274 -6.28 -9.85 5.70
C LEU A 274 -7.74 -10.12 6.06
N ARG A 275 -8.10 -11.37 6.35
CA ARG A 275 -9.46 -11.77 6.73
C ARG A 275 -9.97 -11.04 7.97
N ALA A 276 -9.09 -10.83 8.97
CA ALA A 276 -9.48 -10.11 10.18
C ALA A 276 -9.73 -8.63 9.88
N MET A 277 -8.88 -7.99 9.06
CA MET A 277 -9.10 -6.60 8.66
C MET A 277 -10.32 -6.44 7.76
N HIS A 278 -10.59 -7.38 6.86
CA HIS A 278 -11.82 -7.38 6.06
C HIS A 278 -13.06 -7.31 6.96
N THR A 279 -13.12 -8.18 7.99
CA THR A 279 -14.21 -8.15 8.98
C THR A 279 -14.29 -6.82 9.73
N VAL A 280 -13.13 -6.23 10.12
CA VAL A 280 -13.10 -4.93 10.79
C VAL A 280 -13.63 -3.82 9.86
N VAL A 281 -13.20 -3.79 8.61
CA VAL A 281 -13.63 -2.78 7.62
C VAL A 281 -15.13 -2.88 7.35
N GLU A 282 -15.68 -4.09 7.24
CA GLU A 282 -17.12 -4.30 7.06
C GLU A 282 -17.96 -3.80 8.26
N ASN A 283 -17.40 -3.80 9.47
CA ASN A 283 -18.12 -3.44 10.70
C ASN A 283 -17.81 -2.02 11.21
N LEU A 284 -16.81 -1.33 10.64
CA LEU A 284 -16.45 0.04 10.99
C LEU A 284 -16.71 1.00 9.82
N ASP A 285 -17.94 0.97 9.30
CA ASP A 285 -18.38 1.96 8.32
C ASP A 285 -18.63 3.30 9.01
N LEU A 286 -17.71 4.26 8.78
CA LEU A 286 -17.81 5.61 9.33
C LEU A 286 -18.94 6.44 8.67
N THR A 287 -19.58 5.94 7.63
CA THR A 287 -20.73 6.56 6.96
C THR A 287 -22.06 6.03 7.50
N ALA A 288 -22.02 4.98 8.34
CA ALA A 288 -23.22 4.45 8.97
C ALA A 288 -23.93 5.51 9.84
N PRO A 289 -25.27 5.51 9.92
CA PRO A 289 -26.01 6.42 10.79
C PRO A 289 -25.56 6.26 12.24
N ARG A 290 -25.53 7.39 12.97
CA ARG A 290 -25.22 7.33 14.40
C ARG A 290 -26.29 6.51 15.13
N PRO A 291 -25.94 5.74 16.18
CA PRO A 291 -26.92 4.94 16.96
C PRO A 291 -28.09 5.74 17.52
N THR A 292 -27.93 7.06 17.65
CA THR A 292 -28.97 7.99 18.14
C THR A 292 -29.94 8.49 17.06
N ASP A 293 -29.74 8.07 15.81
CA ASP A 293 -30.58 8.51 14.68
C ASP A 293 -31.75 7.53 14.42
N PHE A 294 -31.99 6.55 15.36
CA PHE A 294 -33.10 5.59 15.36
C PHE A 294 -34.19 5.97 16.33
#